data_3b0a0a36a8c023bbb22c23e0ca70aaa7
#
_entry.id   3b0a0a36a8c023bbb22c23e0ca70aaa7
#
_cell.length_a   1.000
_cell.length_b   1.000
_cell.length_c   1.000
_cell.angle_alpha   90.00
_cell.angle_beta   90.00
_cell.angle_gamma   90.00
#
_symmetry.space_group_name_H-M   'P 1'
#
loop_
_entity.id
_entity.type
_entity.pdbx_description
1 polymer ?
#
loop_
_entity_poly.entity_id
_entity_poly.type
_entity_poly.pdbx_seq_one_letter_code
_entity_poly.pdbx_strand_id
1 'polypeptide(L)'
;SQVDQYEDAIPVLQKLIEQDPSSKLAYRKLAEASKATDDLEKAAKAYEELFKIDPRDIRVAISISDVYLENDDYRLALKWADKASSLDDKVGDGLGQKGKVYYYGWDNFRQNPFTNDDRLIAKLAYDYFIKAERKGYRGFSKSAWLKENEKDILYGKAQWFMAEDKVK
;
A
#
# COMPACT_ATOMS: atom_id res chain seq x y z
N SER A 1 3.39 -27.88 -8.97
CA SER A 1 3.47 -26.99 -7.77
C SER A 1 2.22 -26.12 -7.67
N GLN A 2 2.05 -25.37 -6.59
CA GLN A 2 0.95 -24.43 -6.45
C GLN A 2 1.06 -23.30 -7.50
N VAL A 3 2.26 -22.92 -7.86
CA VAL A 3 2.53 -21.93 -8.91
C VAL A 3 2.03 -22.42 -10.26
N ASP A 4 2.30 -23.69 -10.63
CA ASP A 4 1.83 -24.27 -11.90
C ASP A 4 0.30 -24.24 -12.02
N GLN A 5 -0.43 -24.42 -10.92
CA GLN A 5 -1.89 -24.30 -10.90
C GLN A 5 -2.37 -22.88 -11.21
N TYR A 6 -1.64 -21.86 -10.75
CA TYR A 6 -1.94 -20.47 -11.07
C TYR A 6 -1.61 -20.14 -12.53
N GLU A 7 -0.49 -20.64 -13.06
CA GLU A 7 -0.14 -20.47 -14.48
C GLU A 7 -1.21 -21.08 -15.39
N ASP A 8 -1.69 -22.30 -15.08
CA ASP A 8 -2.76 -22.97 -15.83
C ASP A 8 -4.11 -22.23 -15.73
N ALA A 9 -4.37 -21.57 -14.60
CA ALA A 9 -5.62 -20.86 -14.39
C ALA A 9 -5.71 -19.53 -15.17
N ILE A 10 -4.60 -18.84 -15.42
CA ILE A 10 -4.58 -17.53 -16.07
C ILE A 10 -5.28 -17.54 -17.43
N PRO A 11 -4.98 -18.43 -18.40
CA PRO A 11 -5.65 -18.43 -19.70
C PRO A 11 -7.13 -18.76 -19.61
N VAL A 12 -7.54 -19.58 -18.63
CA VAL A 12 -8.96 -19.90 -18.40
C VAL A 12 -9.70 -18.66 -17.89
N LEU A 13 -9.11 -17.93 -16.94
CA LEU A 13 -9.68 -16.71 -16.38
C LEU A 13 -9.78 -15.60 -17.43
N GLN A 14 -8.81 -15.48 -18.33
CA GLN A 14 -8.86 -14.54 -19.45
C GLN A 14 -10.04 -14.86 -20.40
N LYS A 15 -10.27 -16.13 -20.73
CA LYS A 15 -11.44 -16.53 -21.52
C LYS A 15 -12.77 -16.27 -20.81
N LEU A 16 -12.83 -16.46 -19.50
CA LEU A 16 -14.02 -16.12 -18.73
C LEU A 16 -14.31 -14.61 -18.78
N ILE A 17 -13.29 -13.78 -18.70
CA ILE A 17 -13.41 -12.32 -18.82
C ILE A 17 -13.85 -11.91 -20.23
N GLU A 18 -13.37 -12.58 -21.29
CA GLU A 18 -13.85 -12.35 -22.66
C GLU A 18 -15.35 -12.67 -22.83
N GLN A 19 -15.84 -13.70 -22.13
CA GLN A 19 -17.25 -14.08 -22.14
C GLN A 19 -18.13 -13.19 -21.25
N ASP A 20 -17.62 -12.77 -20.10
CA ASP A 20 -18.28 -11.85 -19.17
C ASP A 20 -17.29 -10.77 -18.67
N PRO A 21 -17.18 -9.64 -19.41
CA PRO A 21 -16.33 -8.52 -19.02
C PRO A 21 -16.74 -7.81 -17.72
N SER A 22 -17.88 -8.18 -17.13
CA SER A 22 -18.35 -7.64 -15.85
C SER A 22 -18.08 -8.55 -14.65
N SER A 23 -17.44 -9.70 -14.86
CA SER A 23 -17.20 -10.71 -13.84
C SER A 23 -16.16 -10.26 -12.81
N LYS A 24 -16.60 -9.68 -11.70
CA LYS A 24 -15.72 -9.30 -10.56
C LYS A 24 -14.89 -10.47 -10.06
N LEU A 25 -15.47 -11.69 -10.05
CA LEU A 25 -14.77 -12.89 -9.58
C LEU A 25 -13.61 -13.25 -10.50
N ALA A 26 -13.82 -13.23 -11.82
CA ALA A 26 -12.80 -13.57 -12.81
C ALA A 26 -11.60 -12.60 -12.73
N TYR A 27 -11.86 -11.29 -12.66
CA TYR A 27 -10.79 -10.29 -12.49
C TYR A 27 -10.03 -10.46 -11.16
N ARG A 28 -10.75 -10.71 -10.06
CA ARG A 28 -10.09 -10.94 -8.76
C ARG A 28 -9.20 -12.17 -8.82
N LYS A 29 -9.68 -13.27 -9.38
CA LYS A 29 -8.89 -14.51 -9.51
C LYS A 29 -7.72 -14.35 -10.48
N LEU A 30 -7.89 -13.60 -11.56
CA LEU A 30 -6.79 -13.28 -12.48
C LEU A 30 -5.70 -12.47 -11.78
N ALA A 31 -6.08 -11.45 -11.00
CA ALA A 31 -5.13 -10.66 -10.23
C ALA A 31 -4.37 -11.49 -9.19
N GLU A 32 -5.09 -12.35 -8.43
CA GLU A 32 -4.49 -13.26 -7.45
C GLU A 32 -3.52 -14.25 -8.11
N ALA A 33 -3.91 -14.86 -9.22
CA ALA A 33 -3.06 -15.80 -9.97
C ALA A 33 -1.82 -15.11 -10.56
N SER A 34 -2.00 -13.94 -11.17
CA SER A 34 -0.90 -13.15 -11.72
C SER A 34 0.09 -12.72 -10.64
N LYS A 35 -0.39 -12.32 -9.47
CA LYS A 35 0.46 -12.01 -8.32
C LYS A 35 1.24 -13.24 -7.85
N ALA A 36 0.59 -14.40 -7.77
CA ALA A 36 1.22 -15.65 -7.34
C ALA A 36 2.29 -16.17 -8.33
N THR A 37 2.22 -15.75 -9.59
CA THR A 37 3.21 -16.03 -10.64
C THR A 37 4.20 -14.89 -10.86
N ASP A 38 4.24 -13.91 -9.95
CA ASP A 38 5.11 -12.74 -9.98
C ASP A 38 4.91 -11.81 -11.21
N ASP A 39 3.77 -11.93 -11.89
CA ASP A 39 3.35 -11.01 -12.95
C ASP A 39 2.59 -9.83 -12.34
N LEU A 40 3.34 -8.96 -11.64
CA LEU A 40 2.77 -7.84 -10.88
C LEU A 40 2.08 -6.81 -11.79
N GLU A 41 2.55 -6.63 -13.02
CA GLU A 41 1.92 -5.73 -13.99
C GLU A 41 0.52 -6.22 -14.38
N LYS A 42 0.39 -7.51 -14.71
CA LYS A 42 -0.90 -8.13 -15.02
C LYS A 42 -1.83 -8.13 -13.81
N ALA A 43 -1.30 -8.38 -12.61
CA ALA A 43 -2.07 -8.32 -11.37
C ALA A 43 -2.65 -6.92 -11.13
N ALA A 44 -1.84 -5.87 -11.29
CA ALA A 44 -2.29 -4.48 -11.16
C ALA A 44 -3.41 -4.16 -12.15
N LYS A 45 -3.22 -4.49 -13.45
CA LYS A 45 -4.24 -4.28 -14.50
C LYS A 45 -5.56 -5.00 -14.18
N ALA A 46 -5.50 -6.24 -13.74
CA ALA A 46 -6.70 -7.01 -13.41
C ALA A 46 -7.46 -6.40 -12.20
N TYR A 47 -6.76 -5.95 -11.16
CA TYR A 47 -7.38 -5.25 -10.05
C TYR A 47 -7.92 -3.87 -10.46
N GLU A 48 -7.25 -3.14 -11.35
CA GLU A 48 -7.74 -1.86 -11.86
C GLU A 48 -9.04 -2.02 -12.67
N GLU A 49 -9.15 -3.07 -13.50
CA GLU A 49 -10.40 -3.39 -14.18
C GLU A 49 -11.52 -3.77 -13.18
N LEU A 50 -11.19 -4.57 -12.16
CA LEU A 50 -12.11 -4.86 -11.07
C LEU A 50 -12.58 -3.58 -10.36
N PHE A 51 -11.68 -2.64 -10.12
CA PHE A 51 -12.02 -1.35 -9.50
C PHE A 51 -12.91 -0.48 -10.38
N LYS A 52 -12.78 -0.54 -11.72
CA LYS A 52 -13.69 0.15 -12.64
C LYS A 52 -15.12 -0.41 -12.54
N ILE A 53 -15.27 -1.72 -12.31
CA ILE A 53 -16.57 -2.36 -12.12
C ILE A 53 -17.18 -1.96 -10.76
N ASP A 54 -16.36 -1.87 -9.72
CA ASP A 54 -16.78 -1.48 -8.37
C ASP A 54 -15.84 -0.41 -7.76
N PRO A 55 -16.06 0.88 -8.13
CA PRO A 55 -15.14 1.95 -7.76
C PRO A 55 -15.27 2.40 -6.30
N ARG A 56 -16.04 1.68 -5.48
CA ARG A 56 -16.18 1.92 -4.04
C ARG A 56 -15.57 0.82 -3.16
N ASP A 57 -15.04 -0.23 -3.75
CA ASP A 57 -14.40 -1.31 -2.99
C ASP A 57 -13.00 -0.86 -2.51
N ILE A 58 -12.95 -0.44 -1.23
CA ILE A 58 -11.71 -0.02 -0.56
C ILE A 58 -10.66 -1.14 -0.59
N ARG A 59 -11.08 -2.40 -0.45
CA ARG A 59 -10.16 -3.54 -0.43
C ARG A 59 -9.48 -3.73 -1.77
N VAL A 60 -10.19 -3.49 -2.87
CA VAL A 60 -9.58 -3.51 -4.21
C VAL A 60 -8.57 -2.39 -4.37
N ALA A 61 -8.89 -1.16 -3.94
CA ALA A 61 -7.95 -0.05 -3.98
C ALA A 61 -6.67 -0.33 -3.15
N ILE A 62 -6.81 -0.97 -1.97
CA ILE A 62 -5.68 -1.41 -1.14
C ILE A 62 -4.89 -2.51 -1.86
N SER A 63 -5.55 -3.49 -2.50
CA SER A 63 -4.88 -4.54 -3.25
C SER A 63 -4.05 -3.98 -4.41
N ILE A 64 -4.54 -2.97 -5.11
CA ILE A 64 -3.78 -2.28 -6.16
C ILE A 64 -2.56 -1.57 -5.56
N SER A 65 -2.74 -0.86 -4.44
CA SER A 65 -1.64 -0.23 -3.72
C SER A 65 -0.56 -1.24 -3.31
N ASP A 66 -0.97 -2.42 -2.82
CA ASP A 66 -0.04 -3.49 -2.44
C ASP A 66 0.74 -4.03 -3.63
N VAL A 67 0.08 -4.26 -4.76
CA VAL A 67 0.77 -4.75 -5.98
C VAL A 67 1.80 -3.73 -6.46
N TYR A 68 1.46 -2.43 -6.50
CA TYR A 68 2.42 -1.40 -6.86
C TYR A 68 3.56 -1.27 -5.85
N LEU A 69 3.28 -1.46 -4.55
CA LEU A 69 4.32 -1.47 -3.52
C LEU A 69 5.27 -2.66 -3.70
N GLU A 70 4.75 -3.85 -4.00
CA GLU A 70 5.56 -5.03 -4.32
C GLU A 70 6.40 -4.86 -5.59
N ASN A 71 5.93 -4.04 -6.54
CA ASN A 71 6.66 -3.68 -7.76
C ASN A 71 7.57 -2.44 -7.58
N ASP A 72 7.83 -2.02 -6.36
CA ASP A 72 8.64 -0.84 -6.02
C ASP A 72 8.16 0.50 -6.63
N ASP A 73 6.92 0.57 -7.13
CA ASP A 73 6.30 1.82 -7.57
C ASP A 73 5.58 2.51 -6.39
N TYR A 74 6.37 3.15 -5.53
CA TYR A 74 5.88 3.85 -4.33
C TYR A 74 4.93 4.99 -4.67
N ARG A 75 5.11 5.64 -5.83
CA ARG A 75 4.25 6.74 -6.27
C ARG A 75 2.83 6.25 -6.58
N LEU A 76 2.71 5.18 -7.35
CA LEU A 76 1.40 4.59 -7.66
C LEU A 76 0.80 3.89 -6.44
N ALA A 77 1.62 3.22 -5.62
CA ALA A 77 1.17 2.64 -4.36
C ALA A 77 0.54 3.70 -3.46
N LEU A 78 1.18 4.86 -3.28
CA LEU A 78 0.64 5.96 -2.48
C LEU A 78 -0.64 6.55 -3.09
N LYS A 79 -0.68 6.73 -4.41
CA LYS A 79 -1.89 7.21 -5.12
C LYS A 79 -3.11 6.32 -4.83
N TRP A 80 -2.93 5.00 -4.87
CA TRP A 80 -4.02 4.07 -4.58
C TRP A 80 -4.37 3.96 -3.10
N ALA A 81 -3.39 4.13 -2.20
CA ALA A 81 -3.65 4.27 -0.78
C ALA A 81 -4.44 5.56 -0.45
N ASP A 82 -4.13 6.68 -1.11
CA ASP A 82 -4.91 7.92 -1.03
C ASP A 82 -6.33 7.71 -1.54
N LYS A 83 -6.49 6.99 -2.66
CA LYS A 83 -7.81 6.64 -3.19
C LYS A 83 -8.61 5.82 -2.17
N ALA A 84 -8.03 4.78 -1.60
CA ALA A 84 -8.66 3.97 -0.56
C ALA A 84 -9.07 4.82 0.66
N SER A 85 -8.19 5.72 1.11
CA SER A 85 -8.47 6.64 2.23
C SER A 85 -9.61 7.61 1.95
N SER A 86 -9.82 8.00 0.68
CA SER A 86 -10.87 8.93 0.27
C SER A 86 -12.24 8.27 0.08
N LEU A 87 -12.29 6.94 -0.07
CA LEU A 87 -13.55 6.20 -0.28
C LEU A 87 -14.39 6.07 0.99
N ASP A 88 -13.73 5.92 2.14
CA ASP A 88 -14.37 5.94 3.44
C ASP A 88 -13.40 6.48 4.50
N ASP A 89 -13.66 7.68 4.98
CA ASP A 89 -12.86 8.36 5.98
C ASP A 89 -13.12 7.88 7.41
N LYS A 90 -14.15 7.03 7.62
CA LYS A 90 -14.50 6.49 8.93
C LYS A 90 -13.64 5.29 9.31
N VAL A 91 -13.15 4.54 8.33
CA VAL A 91 -12.29 3.38 8.56
C VAL A 91 -10.82 3.72 8.41
N GLY A 92 -9.96 3.00 9.14
CA GLY A 92 -8.53 3.26 9.16
C GLY A 92 -7.72 2.59 8.03
N ASP A 93 -8.36 1.77 7.20
CA ASP A 93 -7.66 0.87 6.25
C ASP A 93 -6.83 1.63 5.22
N GLY A 94 -7.38 2.66 4.59
CA GLY A 94 -6.64 3.50 3.64
C GLY A 94 -5.49 4.26 4.30
N LEU A 95 -5.68 4.74 5.53
CA LEU A 95 -4.61 5.40 6.30
C LEU A 95 -3.52 4.40 6.71
N GLY A 96 -3.90 3.18 7.10
CA GLY A 96 -2.95 2.10 7.40
C GLY A 96 -2.11 1.74 6.18
N GLN A 97 -2.74 1.69 5.00
CA GLN A 97 -2.04 1.47 3.73
C GLN A 97 -1.06 2.60 3.40
N LYS A 98 -1.42 3.87 3.64
CA LYS A 98 -0.48 5.00 3.50
C LYS A 98 0.71 4.86 4.44
N GLY A 99 0.47 4.52 5.70
CA GLY A 99 1.53 4.24 6.66
C GLY A 99 2.47 3.15 6.18
N LYS A 100 1.91 2.06 5.63
CA LYS A 100 2.67 0.94 5.05
C LYS A 100 3.56 1.38 3.89
N VAL A 101 3.03 2.16 2.94
CA VAL A 101 3.79 2.66 1.79
C VAL A 101 4.94 3.55 2.24
N TYR A 102 4.70 4.51 3.15
CA TYR A 102 5.76 5.36 3.70
C TYR A 102 6.81 4.56 4.46
N TYR A 103 6.38 3.57 5.27
CA TYR A 103 7.31 2.74 6.03
C TYR A 103 8.24 1.94 5.13
N TYR A 104 7.73 1.25 4.12
CA TYR A 104 8.57 0.48 3.19
C TYR A 104 9.45 1.38 2.33
N GLY A 105 8.95 2.55 1.89
CA GLY A 105 9.77 3.54 1.21
C GLY A 105 10.92 4.01 2.08
N TRP A 106 10.65 4.34 3.35
CA TRP A 106 11.70 4.68 4.30
C TRP A 106 12.68 3.54 4.53
N ASP A 107 12.21 2.33 4.81
CA ASP A 107 13.07 1.19 5.15
C ASP A 107 13.99 0.79 3.99
N ASN A 108 13.51 0.91 2.75
CA ASN A 108 14.29 0.56 1.57
C ASN A 108 15.29 1.63 1.13
N PHE A 109 15.03 2.91 1.40
CA PHE A 109 15.84 4.02 0.88
C PHE A 109 16.57 4.85 1.94
N ARG A 110 16.32 4.61 3.23
CA ARG A 110 16.96 5.33 4.33
C ARG A 110 18.49 5.20 4.28
N GLN A 111 19.14 6.29 4.59
CA GLN A 111 20.60 6.37 4.64
C GLN A 111 21.14 6.01 6.04
N ASN A 112 22.44 5.79 6.12
CA ASN A 112 23.14 5.62 7.38
C ASN A 112 24.38 6.55 7.40
N PRO A 113 24.41 7.60 8.24
CA PRO A 113 23.37 7.99 9.22
C PRO A 113 22.09 8.52 8.56
N PHE A 114 20.96 8.51 9.30
CA PHE A 114 19.69 9.03 8.82
C PHE A 114 19.76 10.52 8.49
N THR A 115 19.22 10.88 7.32
CA THR A 115 19.01 12.27 6.92
C THR A 115 17.76 12.86 7.58
N ASN A 116 17.56 14.17 7.42
CA ASN A 116 16.32 14.82 7.85
C ASN A 116 15.11 14.29 7.07
N ASP A 117 15.28 14.01 5.77
CA ASP A 117 14.22 13.46 4.92
C ASP A 117 13.85 12.03 5.36
N ASP A 118 14.84 11.18 5.72
CA ASP A 118 14.58 9.86 6.27
C ASP A 118 13.72 9.94 7.53
N ARG A 119 14.03 10.85 8.43
CA ARG A 119 13.27 11.06 9.69
C ARG A 119 11.86 11.58 9.40
N LEU A 120 11.70 12.45 8.40
CA LEU A 120 10.40 12.98 7.99
C LEU A 120 9.52 11.85 7.45
N ILE A 121 10.04 11.01 6.57
CA ILE A 121 9.29 9.89 5.98
C ILE A 121 8.91 8.87 7.06
N ALA A 122 9.81 8.53 7.97
CA ALA A 122 9.51 7.67 9.12
C ALA A 122 8.40 8.27 10.01
N LYS A 123 8.45 9.57 10.24
CA LYS A 123 7.41 10.29 11.01
C LYS A 123 6.05 10.26 10.31
N LEU A 124 6.01 10.44 8.99
CA LEU A 124 4.78 10.30 8.21
C LEU A 124 4.19 8.88 8.33
N ALA A 125 5.02 7.85 8.21
CA ALA A 125 4.59 6.46 8.41
C ALA A 125 3.98 6.27 9.80
N TYR A 126 4.66 6.74 10.85
CA TYR A 126 4.17 6.68 12.23
C TYR A 126 2.82 7.38 12.39
N ASP A 127 2.70 8.61 11.90
CA ASP A 127 1.46 9.40 12.05
C ASP A 127 0.27 8.77 11.33
N TYR A 128 0.49 8.19 10.15
CA TYR A 128 -0.56 7.48 9.43
C TYR A 128 -0.99 6.20 10.15
N PHE A 129 -0.06 5.42 10.70
CA PHE A 129 -0.40 4.25 11.51
C PHE A 129 -1.21 4.64 12.75
N ILE A 130 -0.79 5.65 13.50
CA ILE A 130 -1.53 6.12 14.68
C ILE A 130 -2.94 6.60 14.30
N LYS A 131 -3.08 7.36 13.21
CA LYS A 131 -4.40 7.80 12.72
C LYS A 131 -5.28 6.62 12.31
N ALA A 132 -4.70 5.62 11.64
CA ALA A 132 -5.40 4.40 11.24
C ALA A 132 -5.89 3.60 12.46
N GLU A 133 -5.02 3.36 13.42
CA GLU A 133 -5.31 2.62 14.65
C GLU A 133 -6.42 3.28 15.48
N ARG A 134 -6.45 4.61 15.56
CA ARG A 134 -7.53 5.37 16.19
C ARG A 134 -8.89 5.18 15.50
N LYS A 135 -8.89 4.82 14.22
CA LYS A 135 -10.08 4.47 13.43
C LYS A 135 -10.35 2.95 13.36
N GLY A 136 -9.75 2.20 14.28
CA GLY A 136 -9.99 0.76 14.43
C GLY A 136 -9.19 -0.15 13.51
N TYR A 137 -8.22 0.39 12.75
CA TYR A 137 -7.33 -0.42 11.92
C TYR A 137 -6.56 -1.45 12.75
N ARG A 138 -6.50 -2.69 12.25
CA ARG A 138 -5.82 -3.84 12.89
C ARG A 138 -4.86 -4.57 11.93
N GLY A 139 -4.59 -3.98 10.77
CA GLY A 139 -3.68 -4.54 9.78
C GLY A 139 -2.21 -4.26 10.12
N PHE A 140 -1.36 -4.33 9.06
CA PHE A 140 0.06 -4.08 9.21
C PHE A 140 0.34 -2.68 9.77
N SER A 141 1.06 -2.62 10.90
CA SER A 141 1.52 -1.37 11.50
C SER A 141 2.89 -1.56 12.15
N LYS A 142 3.69 -0.51 12.08
CA LYS A 142 4.99 -0.38 12.77
C LYS A 142 5.00 0.76 13.78
N SER A 143 3.83 1.26 14.18
CA SER A 143 3.71 2.40 15.10
C SER A 143 4.44 2.16 16.43
N ALA A 144 4.24 0.99 17.05
CA ALA A 144 4.90 0.65 18.31
C ALA A 144 6.43 0.60 18.16
N TRP A 145 6.91 -0.07 17.13
CA TRP A 145 8.36 -0.18 16.88
C TRP A 145 8.99 1.19 16.59
N LEU A 146 8.36 2.02 15.76
CA LEU A 146 8.82 3.39 15.49
C LEU A 146 8.83 4.24 16.76
N LYS A 147 7.85 4.06 17.63
CA LYS A 147 7.80 4.76 18.92
C LYS A 147 8.89 4.33 19.87
N GLU A 148 9.18 3.04 19.98
CA GLU A 148 10.28 2.52 20.80
C GLU A 148 11.65 3.03 20.35
N ASN A 149 11.82 3.25 19.03
CA ASN A 149 13.06 3.73 18.42
C ASN A 149 13.01 5.23 18.08
N GLU A 150 12.08 6.00 18.66
CA GLU A 150 11.83 7.40 18.25
C GLU A 150 13.05 8.31 18.39
N LYS A 151 13.93 8.08 19.39
CA LYS A 151 15.12 8.91 19.61
C LYS A 151 16.11 8.82 18.46
N ASP A 152 16.21 7.66 17.83
CA ASP A 152 17.16 7.40 16.75
C ASP A 152 16.55 7.68 15.37
N ILE A 153 15.24 7.41 15.20
CA ILE A 153 14.55 7.44 13.91
C ILE A 153 13.69 8.69 13.75
N LEU A 154 12.91 9.04 14.79
CA LEU A 154 11.96 10.15 14.73
C LEU A 154 12.54 11.37 15.44
N TYR A 155 12.12 12.55 15.01
CA TYR A 155 12.35 13.74 15.82
C TYR A 155 11.35 13.80 16.99
N GLY A 156 11.83 14.13 18.19
CA GLY A 156 10.98 14.62 19.26
C GLY A 156 10.34 15.98 18.88
N LYS A 157 9.25 16.38 19.58
CA LYS A 157 8.53 17.63 19.24
C LYS A 157 9.43 18.85 19.08
N ALA A 158 10.39 19.05 19.99
CA ALA A 158 11.32 20.18 19.94
C ALA A 158 12.26 20.13 18.72
N GLN A 159 12.76 18.96 18.38
CA GLN A 159 13.66 18.75 17.24
C GLN A 159 12.92 18.91 15.90
N TRP A 160 11.62 18.58 15.86
CA TRP A 160 10.78 18.77 14.69
C TRP A 160 10.64 20.24 14.31
N PHE A 161 10.33 21.11 15.27
CA PHE A 161 10.26 22.56 15.03
C PHE A 161 11.60 23.16 14.58
N MET A 162 12.72 22.64 15.10
CA MET A 162 14.06 23.08 14.68
C MET A 162 14.46 22.58 13.30
N ALA A 163 13.83 21.47 12.80
CA ALA A 163 14.09 20.93 11.46
C ALA A 163 13.30 21.69 10.39
N GLU A 164 12.07 22.16 10.69
CA GLU A 164 11.26 22.97 9.77
C GLU A 164 11.94 24.30 9.41
N ASP A 165 12.69 24.91 10.34
CA ASP A 165 13.42 26.16 10.10
C ASP A 165 14.66 25.98 9.19
N LYS A 166 15.08 24.76 8.91
CA LYS A 166 16.24 24.45 8.03
C LYS A 166 15.87 24.08 6.60
N VAL A 167 14.58 23.93 6.31
CA VAL A 167 14.03 23.54 4.99
C VAL A 167 13.52 24.77 4.21
N LYS A 168 13.78 25.97 4.68
CA LYS A 168 13.48 27.24 3.98
C LYS A 168 14.66 27.69 3.15
#